data_53e077ff70034e2c716e8e2833da4e43
#
_entry.id   53e077ff70034e2c716e8e2833da4e43
#
_cell.length_a   1.000
_cell.length_b   1.000
_cell.length_c   1.000
_cell.angle_alpha   90.00
_cell.angle_beta   90.00
_cell.angle_gamma   90.00
#
_symmetry.space_group_name_H-M   'P 1'
#
loop_
_entity.id
_entity.type
_entity.pdbx_description
1 polymer ?
#
loop_
_entity_poly.entity_id
_entity_poly.type
_entity_poly.pdbx_seq_one_letter_code
_entity_poly.pdbx_strand_id
1 'polypeptide(L)'
;MSFVKLKLHPSILSNITSLGYESPTPIQTQAIPVLIKGRDLLGIAKTGSGKTVSYVVPILNKMAYGPAPKKSRQPKVLVLVPSRELAIQVVEVFKELSHKLPHPIKSMAIYGGVSINPQMKAIFGVDILV
;
A
#
# COMPACT_ATOMS: atom_id res chain seq x y z
N MET A 1 -20.69 2.45 -6.37
CA MET A 1 -20.34 1.36 -5.45
C MET A 1 -19.67 1.96 -4.23
N SER A 2 -19.82 1.37 -3.06
CA SER A 2 -19.19 1.87 -1.82
C SER A 2 -18.01 0.97 -1.43
N PHE A 3 -16.99 1.52 -0.78
CA PHE A 3 -15.88 0.75 -0.20
C PHE A 3 -16.34 -0.32 0.79
N VAL A 4 -17.46 -0.11 1.48
CA VAL A 4 -18.05 -1.10 2.41
C VAL A 4 -18.35 -2.43 1.70
N LYS A 5 -18.76 -2.40 0.43
CA LYS A 5 -19.06 -3.62 -0.36
C LYS A 5 -17.81 -4.41 -0.75
N LEU A 6 -16.62 -3.84 -0.61
CA LEU A 6 -15.35 -4.50 -0.92
C LEU A 6 -14.87 -5.45 0.18
N LYS A 7 -15.58 -5.55 1.30
CA LYS A 7 -15.26 -6.45 2.43
C LYS A 7 -13.85 -6.24 3.00
N LEU A 8 -13.47 -4.97 3.14
CA LEU A 8 -12.18 -4.58 3.71
C LEU A 8 -12.19 -4.70 5.24
N HIS A 9 -10.99 -4.82 5.82
CA HIS A 9 -10.82 -4.77 7.26
C HIS A 9 -11.36 -3.44 7.82
N PRO A 10 -12.04 -3.43 8.99
CA PRO A 10 -12.64 -2.22 9.55
C PRO A 10 -11.66 -1.04 9.69
N SER A 11 -10.40 -1.31 10.06
CA SER A 11 -9.39 -0.26 10.18
C SER A 11 -9.03 0.38 8.82
N ILE A 12 -9.05 -0.40 7.74
CA ILE A 12 -8.84 0.13 6.38
C ILE A 12 -10.03 1.02 5.98
N LEU A 13 -11.25 0.57 6.22
CA LEU A 13 -12.45 1.38 5.97
C LEU A 13 -12.43 2.68 6.76
N SER A 14 -12.03 2.63 8.02
CA SER A 14 -11.88 3.82 8.86
C SER A 14 -10.85 4.80 8.30
N ASN A 15 -9.71 4.32 7.80
CA ASN A 15 -8.69 5.17 7.18
C ASN A 15 -9.21 5.80 5.88
N ILE A 16 -9.83 5.01 5.01
CA ILE A 16 -10.43 5.47 3.75
C ILE A 16 -11.42 6.61 4.02
N THR A 17 -12.31 6.41 4.99
CA THR A 17 -13.32 7.43 5.38
C THR A 17 -12.66 8.68 5.94
N SER A 18 -11.66 8.52 6.83
CA SER A 18 -10.94 9.66 7.43
C SER A 18 -10.19 10.50 6.40
N LEU A 19 -9.74 9.89 5.30
CA LEU A 19 -9.05 10.58 4.21
C LEU A 19 -10.00 11.18 3.17
N GLY A 20 -11.33 11.07 3.39
CA GLY A 20 -12.34 11.68 2.51
C GLY A 20 -12.61 10.91 1.22
N TYR A 21 -12.23 9.64 1.13
CA TYR A 21 -12.60 8.80 -0.01
C TYR A 21 -14.08 8.39 0.11
N GLU A 22 -14.94 8.98 -0.68
CA GLU A 22 -16.39 8.71 -0.63
C GLU A 22 -16.78 7.41 -1.33
N SER A 23 -16.22 7.16 -2.51
CA SER A 23 -16.50 5.97 -3.32
C SER A 23 -15.28 5.52 -4.11
N PRO A 24 -15.16 4.21 -4.37
CA PRO A 24 -14.04 3.70 -5.17
C PRO A 24 -14.18 4.12 -6.64
N THR A 25 -13.04 4.44 -7.25
CA THR A 25 -12.96 4.70 -8.69
C THR A 25 -13.20 3.41 -9.49
N PRO A 26 -13.45 3.48 -10.82
CA PRO A 26 -13.64 2.28 -11.64
C PRO A 26 -12.50 1.27 -11.54
N ILE A 27 -11.23 1.72 -11.57
CA ILE A 27 -10.08 0.81 -11.45
C ILE A 27 -10.02 0.17 -10.05
N GLN A 28 -10.34 0.91 -9.00
CA GLN A 28 -10.38 0.39 -7.63
C GLN A 28 -11.49 -0.66 -7.47
N THR A 29 -12.66 -0.40 -8.01
CA THR A 29 -13.80 -1.33 -7.98
C THR A 29 -13.47 -2.67 -8.65
N GLN A 30 -12.71 -2.64 -9.74
CA GLN A 30 -12.32 -3.84 -10.48
C GLN A 30 -11.10 -4.54 -9.87
N ALA A 31 -10.07 -3.79 -9.47
CA ALA A 31 -8.80 -4.34 -9.05
C ALA A 31 -8.81 -4.89 -7.60
N ILE A 32 -9.39 -4.13 -6.67
CA ILE A 32 -9.33 -4.48 -5.24
C ILE A 32 -9.89 -5.90 -4.97
N PRO A 33 -11.06 -6.30 -5.47
CA PRO A 33 -11.59 -7.65 -5.20
C PRO A 33 -10.73 -8.78 -5.77
N VAL A 34 -10.06 -8.54 -6.89
CA VAL A 34 -9.16 -9.53 -7.53
C VAL A 34 -7.91 -9.73 -6.69
N LEU A 35 -7.28 -8.62 -6.28
CA LEU A 35 -6.06 -8.63 -5.49
C LEU A 35 -6.26 -9.17 -4.06
N ILE A 36 -7.40 -8.89 -3.43
CA ILE A 36 -7.74 -9.47 -2.12
C ILE A 36 -7.80 -11.00 -2.18
N LYS A 37 -8.25 -11.56 -3.31
CA LYS A 37 -8.28 -13.02 -3.54
C LYS A 37 -6.89 -13.62 -3.82
N GLY A 38 -5.83 -12.81 -3.80
CA GLY A 38 -4.46 -13.26 -4.05
C GLY A 38 -4.14 -13.56 -5.51
N ARG A 39 -4.93 -13.03 -6.45
CA ARG A 39 -4.70 -13.21 -7.88
C ARG A 39 -3.80 -12.11 -8.43
N ASP A 40 -3.05 -12.44 -9.47
CA ASP A 40 -2.29 -11.47 -10.25
C ASP A 40 -3.22 -10.60 -11.08
N LEU A 41 -2.79 -9.36 -11.34
CA LEU A 41 -3.57 -8.38 -12.07
C LEU A 41 -2.68 -7.54 -12.96
N LEU A 42 -3.09 -7.33 -14.20
CA LEU A 42 -2.59 -6.27 -15.07
C LEU A 42 -3.63 -5.16 -15.13
N GLY A 43 -3.34 -4.03 -14.49
CA GLY A 43 -4.23 -2.87 -14.44
C GLY A 43 -3.75 -1.75 -15.37
N ILE A 44 -4.57 -1.40 -16.36
CA ILE A 44 -4.29 -0.30 -17.29
C ILE A 44 -5.35 0.79 -17.10
N ALA A 45 -4.91 1.97 -16.69
CA ALA A 45 -5.80 3.11 -16.46
C ALA A 45 -5.02 4.42 -16.58
N LYS A 46 -5.73 5.51 -16.85
CA LYS A 46 -5.15 6.86 -16.96
C LYS A 46 -4.49 7.32 -15.66
N THR A 47 -3.54 8.24 -15.78
CA THR A 47 -2.99 8.98 -14.64
C THR A 47 -4.12 9.66 -13.88
N GLY A 48 -4.06 9.63 -12.54
CA GLY A 48 -5.11 10.21 -11.69
C GLY A 48 -6.37 9.36 -11.51
N SER A 49 -6.41 8.14 -12.06
CA SER A 49 -7.56 7.23 -11.94
C SER A 49 -7.65 6.47 -10.61
N GLY A 50 -6.66 6.64 -9.71
CA GLY A 50 -6.62 5.96 -8.42
C GLY A 50 -5.92 4.59 -8.43
N LYS A 51 -5.03 4.33 -9.41
CA LYS A 51 -4.26 3.08 -9.50
C LYS A 51 -3.49 2.76 -8.22
N THR A 52 -2.83 3.74 -7.63
CA THR A 52 -2.02 3.54 -6.42
C THR A 52 -2.85 2.96 -5.29
N VAL A 53 -3.98 3.54 -4.98
CA VAL A 53 -4.91 3.05 -3.95
C VAL A 53 -5.43 1.65 -4.29
N SER A 54 -5.60 1.34 -5.57
CA SER A 54 -6.13 0.04 -6.02
C SER A 54 -5.24 -1.14 -5.66
N TYR A 55 -3.91 -0.95 -5.49
CA TYR A 55 -3.02 -2.00 -4.99
C TYR A 55 -2.58 -1.79 -3.54
N VAL A 56 -2.48 -0.56 -3.06
CA VAL A 56 -2.12 -0.28 -1.66
C VAL A 56 -3.17 -0.85 -0.70
N VAL A 57 -4.45 -0.63 -0.98
CA VAL A 57 -5.56 -1.12 -0.14
C VAL A 57 -5.56 -2.64 0.03
N PRO A 58 -5.48 -3.47 -1.02
CA PRO A 58 -5.41 -4.93 -0.87
C PRO A 58 -4.18 -5.40 -0.09
N ILE A 59 -3.02 -4.79 -0.30
CA ILE A 59 -1.79 -5.11 0.42
C ILE A 59 -1.98 -4.87 1.92
N LEU A 60 -2.42 -3.67 2.30
CA LEU A 60 -2.65 -3.32 3.70
C LEU A 60 -3.79 -4.13 4.31
N ASN A 61 -4.82 -4.46 3.53
CA ASN A 61 -5.92 -5.31 3.98
C ASN A 61 -5.43 -6.71 4.37
N LYS A 62 -4.57 -7.30 3.56
CA LYS A 62 -3.94 -8.59 3.88
C LYS A 62 -3.09 -8.51 5.14
N MET A 63 -2.32 -7.43 5.31
CA MET A 63 -1.49 -7.21 6.50
C MET A 63 -2.34 -6.97 7.75
N ALA A 64 -3.49 -6.32 7.64
CA ALA A 64 -4.40 -6.06 8.75
C ALA A 64 -5.03 -7.36 9.31
N TYR A 65 -5.30 -8.34 8.46
CA TYR A 65 -5.81 -9.66 8.87
C TYR A 65 -4.70 -10.63 9.30
N GLY A 66 -3.46 -10.35 8.92
CA GLY A 66 -2.31 -11.20 9.25
C GLY A 66 -1.79 -10.99 10.67
N PRO A 67 -0.81 -11.82 11.09
CA PRO A 67 -0.12 -11.65 12.37
C PRO A 67 0.73 -10.36 12.34
N ALA A 68 1.09 -9.88 13.56
CA ALA A 68 2.02 -8.75 13.69
C ALA A 68 3.32 -9.03 12.92
N PRO A 69 3.81 -8.08 12.10
CA PRO A 69 5.05 -8.24 11.36
C PRO A 69 6.22 -8.46 12.31
N LYS A 70 7.07 -9.45 12.00
CA LYS A 70 8.34 -9.65 12.70
C LYS A 70 9.38 -8.70 12.11
N LYS A 71 10.15 -8.04 12.96
CA LYS A 71 11.29 -7.23 12.52
C LYS A 71 12.32 -8.12 11.82
N SER A 72 12.61 -7.82 10.57
CA SER A 72 13.58 -8.52 9.77
C SER A 72 14.19 -7.59 8.71
N ARG A 73 15.22 -8.07 8.01
CA ARG A 73 15.77 -7.38 6.84
C ARG A 73 15.06 -7.77 5.53
N GLN A 74 14.03 -8.58 5.60
CA GLN A 74 13.29 -9.05 4.45
C GLN A 74 11.93 -8.37 4.41
N PRO A 75 11.75 -7.34 3.57
CA PRO A 75 10.43 -6.75 3.33
C PRO A 75 9.46 -7.81 2.79
N LYS A 76 8.20 -7.68 3.15
CA LYS A 76 7.14 -8.57 2.66
C LYS A 76 6.55 -8.12 1.33
N VAL A 77 6.69 -6.85 1.02
CA VAL A 77 6.13 -6.22 -0.19
C VAL A 77 7.23 -5.40 -0.86
N LEU A 78 7.35 -5.59 -2.18
CA LEU A 78 8.20 -4.79 -3.04
C LEU A 78 7.34 -4.11 -4.10
N VAL A 79 7.46 -2.79 -4.21
CA VAL A 79 6.80 -1.99 -5.25
C VAL A 79 7.88 -1.35 -6.12
N LEU A 80 7.85 -1.59 -7.43
CA LEU A 80 8.76 -0.97 -8.37
C LEU A 80 8.09 0.20 -9.07
N VAL A 81 8.76 1.34 -9.09
CA VAL A 81 8.27 2.58 -9.72
C VAL A 81 9.36 3.21 -10.57
N PRO A 82 9.02 3.99 -11.61
CA PRO A 82 9.99 4.51 -12.57
C PRO A 82 10.77 5.74 -12.09
N SER A 83 10.34 6.41 -11.01
CA SER A 83 11.00 7.63 -10.54
C SER A 83 11.06 7.71 -9.02
N ARG A 84 12.03 8.50 -8.51
CA ARG A 84 12.20 8.81 -7.10
C ARG A 84 10.96 9.52 -6.53
N GLU A 85 10.44 10.49 -7.26
CA GLU A 85 9.27 11.27 -6.87
C GLU A 85 8.05 10.37 -6.68
N LEU A 86 7.84 9.42 -7.59
CA LEU A 86 6.74 8.46 -7.48
C LEU A 86 6.95 7.49 -6.32
N ALA A 87 8.19 7.06 -6.04
CA ALA A 87 8.48 6.24 -4.87
C ALA A 87 8.06 6.93 -3.56
N ILE A 88 8.40 8.20 -3.42
CA ILE A 88 8.02 9.01 -2.26
C ILE A 88 6.49 9.13 -2.15
N GLN A 89 5.80 9.41 -3.25
CA GLN A 89 4.34 9.51 -3.28
C GLN A 89 3.65 8.20 -2.87
N VAL A 90 4.14 7.07 -3.38
CA VAL A 90 3.58 5.75 -3.05
C VAL A 90 3.77 5.43 -1.57
N VAL A 91 4.95 5.72 -1.00
CA VAL A 91 5.21 5.53 0.44
C VAL A 91 4.25 6.37 1.28
N GLU A 92 3.98 7.63 0.90
CA GLU A 92 3.02 8.48 1.61
C GLU A 92 1.61 7.87 1.60
N VAL A 93 1.16 7.31 0.48
CA VAL A 93 -0.15 6.63 0.40
C VAL A 93 -0.20 5.42 1.34
N PHE A 94 0.87 4.61 1.41
CA PHE A 94 0.98 3.51 2.37
C PHE A 94 0.89 4.00 3.82
N LYS A 95 1.61 5.07 4.16
CA LYS A 95 1.59 5.66 5.51
C LYS A 95 0.19 6.15 5.90
N GLU A 96 -0.46 6.90 5.04
CA GLU A 96 -1.79 7.45 5.27
C GLU A 96 -2.83 6.35 5.49
N LEU A 97 -2.83 5.32 4.64
CA LEU A 97 -3.79 4.22 4.70
C LEU A 97 -3.47 3.17 5.77
N SER A 98 -2.26 3.16 6.33
CA SER A 98 -1.87 2.23 7.39
C SER A 98 -2.01 2.79 8.81
N HIS A 99 -2.37 4.04 8.96
CA HIS A 99 -2.33 4.76 10.26
C HIS A 99 -3.13 4.11 11.39
N LYS A 100 -4.28 3.51 11.08
CA LYS A 100 -5.17 2.88 12.09
C LYS A 100 -5.14 1.35 12.07
N LEU A 101 -4.11 0.74 11.47
CA LEU A 101 -4.01 -0.71 11.41
C LEU A 101 -3.75 -1.32 12.80
N PRO A 102 -4.14 -2.59 13.02
CA PRO A 102 -3.92 -3.28 14.30
C PRO A 102 -2.45 -3.36 14.70
N HIS A 103 -1.54 -3.36 13.71
CA HIS A 103 -0.10 -3.42 13.91
C HIS A 103 0.58 -2.28 13.15
N PRO A 104 1.66 -1.68 13.71
CA PRO A 104 2.47 -0.71 12.97
C PRO A 104 3.05 -1.34 11.71
N ILE A 105 2.88 -0.67 10.58
CA ILE A 105 3.44 -1.07 9.28
C ILE A 105 4.45 -0.02 8.86
N LYS A 106 5.69 -0.45 8.61
CA LYS A 106 6.78 0.43 8.18
C LYS A 106 6.97 0.32 6.68
N SER A 107 6.78 1.44 5.99
CA SER A 107 7.06 1.59 4.57
C SER A 107 8.23 2.53 4.33
N MET A 108 9.06 2.25 3.33
CA MET A 108 10.27 3.01 3.01
C MET A 108 10.50 3.06 1.51
N ALA A 109 10.91 4.22 1.01
CA ALA A 109 11.37 4.38 -0.36
C ALA A 109 12.90 4.19 -0.45
N ILE A 110 13.35 3.48 -1.48
CA ILE A 110 14.75 3.38 -1.87
C ILE A 110 14.88 3.90 -3.30
N TYR A 111 15.87 4.76 -3.54
CA TYR A 111 16.10 5.34 -4.85
C TYR A 111 17.55 5.74 -5.05
N GLY A 112 17.95 5.91 -6.32
CA GLY A 112 19.27 6.37 -6.70
C GLY A 112 19.52 7.86 -6.42
N GLY A 113 20.77 8.29 -6.61
CA GLY A 113 21.18 9.68 -6.38
C GLY A 113 21.51 10.03 -4.94
N VAL A 114 21.39 9.08 -4.00
CA VAL A 114 21.81 9.21 -2.60
C VAL A 114 22.62 7.97 -2.19
N SER A 115 23.39 8.09 -1.09
CA SER A 115 24.21 6.98 -0.60
C SER A 115 23.36 5.75 -0.29
N ILE A 116 23.83 4.58 -0.74
CA ILE A 116 23.18 3.28 -0.47
C ILE A 116 23.32 2.83 0.98
N ASN A 117 24.41 3.18 1.65
CA ASN A 117 24.72 2.68 2.99
C ASN A 117 23.66 3.07 4.05
N PRO A 118 23.21 4.34 4.16
CA PRO A 118 22.11 4.70 5.06
C PRO A 118 20.81 3.97 4.72
N GLN A 119 20.53 3.78 3.42
CA GLN A 119 19.32 3.06 2.97
C GLN A 119 19.37 1.58 3.38
N MET A 120 20.51 0.91 3.22
CA MET A 120 20.70 -0.48 3.65
C MET A 120 20.58 -0.67 5.16
N LYS A 121 21.07 0.28 5.95
CA LYS A 121 20.90 0.26 7.41
C LYS A 121 19.47 0.45 7.84
N ALA A 122 18.73 1.32 7.15
CA ALA A 122 17.35 1.66 7.48
C ALA A 122 16.33 0.58 7.09
N ILE A 123 16.72 -0.41 6.26
CA ILE A 123 15.80 -1.45 5.77
C ILE A 123 15.36 -2.43 6.87
N PHE A 124 16.08 -2.51 7.98
CA PHE A 124 15.70 -3.40 9.07
C PHE A 124 14.34 -3.03 9.67
N GLY A 125 13.45 -3.99 9.72
CA GLY A 125 12.08 -3.78 10.20
C GLY A 125 11.13 -3.12 9.20
N VAL A 126 11.55 -2.90 7.95
CA VAL A 126 10.69 -2.40 6.87
C VAL A 126 9.82 -3.52 6.35
N ASP A 127 8.52 -3.29 6.29
CA ASP A 127 7.53 -4.25 5.78
C ASP A 127 7.27 -4.05 4.29
N ILE A 128 7.24 -2.81 3.84
CA ILE A 128 6.94 -2.40 2.46
C ILE A 128 8.09 -1.56 1.93
N LEU A 129 8.70 -2.04 0.86
CA LEU A 129 9.79 -1.35 0.17
C LEU A 129 9.31 -0.86 -1.20
N VAL A 130 9.51 0.41 -1.46
CA VAL A 130 9.16 1.03 -2.75
C VAL A 130 10.40 1.50 -3.48
#